data_a5063304ad73db912b09e9115cdae2b1
#
_entry.id   a5063304ad73db912b09e9115cdae2b1
#
_cell.length_a   1.000
_cell.length_b   1.000
_cell.length_c   1.000
_cell.angle_alpha   90.00
_cell.angle_beta   90.00
_cell.angle_gamma   90.00
#
_symmetry.space_group_name_H-M   'P 1'
#
loop_
_entity.id
_entity.type
_entity.pdbx_description
1 polymer ?
#
loop_
_entity_poly.entity_id
_entity_poly.type
_entity_poly.pdbx_seq_one_letter_code
_entity_poly.pdbx_strand_id
1 'polypeptide(L)'
;MTPAAPSAVQLVPIATLRHSLVSPRAKFNAAKLERLAISLRHTNGPLEPLTVRTHLESGATVYEVVCGERRYRAALIAGLEVLPVEVRQLTDSQAKRLALIDTLERERLSALEHVEAVLDLLCFELHLDADGVQRVLNKMHACQQKHKSLAPILDGSEAGAALAEQVETIQTVFDEIGGTWRNFLTNALPLLELPEDILEGLRGELLPSKTVALQLARVDCAQQRSRLIERLGQERWSTRTLQDQINTLIGQTDPATTLARRLRELAKKLERQPKQASNSALDSLIYQIERLLAF
;
A
#
# COMPACT_ATOMS: atom_id res chain seq x y z
N MET A 1 -3.22 20.94 18.74
CA MET A 1 -4.24 19.99 19.27
C MET A 1 -3.81 19.58 20.67
N THR A 2 -4.64 19.84 21.69
CA THR A 2 -4.37 19.38 23.06
C THR A 2 -4.43 17.86 23.10
N PRO A 3 -3.41 17.13 23.61
CA PRO A 3 -3.49 15.69 23.75
C PRO A 3 -4.68 15.37 24.68
N ALA A 4 -5.62 14.58 24.18
CA ALA A 4 -6.69 14.05 25.02
C ALA A 4 -6.07 13.30 26.20
N ALA A 5 -6.58 13.54 27.41
CA ALA A 5 -6.12 12.86 28.61
C ALA A 5 -6.11 11.35 28.40
N PRO A 6 -5.14 10.60 28.93
CA PRO A 6 -5.09 9.16 28.78
C PRO A 6 -6.38 8.59 29.38
N SER A 7 -7.21 7.94 28.53
CA SER A 7 -8.42 7.29 29.00
C SER A 7 -8.04 6.04 29.78
N ALA A 8 -8.65 5.85 30.94
CA ALA A 8 -8.38 4.68 31.78
C ALA A 8 -8.72 3.39 31.03
N VAL A 9 -7.82 2.41 31.10
CA VAL A 9 -8.10 1.07 30.59
C VAL A 9 -9.21 0.43 31.42
N GLN A 10 -10.22 -0.09 30.74
CA GLN A 10 -11.35 -0.79 31.39
C GLN A 10 -11.58 -2.17 30.76
N LEU A 11 -12.13 -3.08 31.55
CA LEU A 11 -12.56 -4.39 31.05
C LEU A 11 -14.00 -4.29 30.55
N VAL A 12 -14.24 -4.69 29.30
CA VAL A 12 -15.59 -4.71 28.73
C VAL A 12 -15.95 -6.11 28.23
N PRO A 13 -17.23 -6.51 28.31
CA PRO A 13 -17.69 -7.77 27.75
C PRO A 13 -17.46 -7.78 26.23
N ILE A 14 -16.90 -8.89 25.72
CA ILE A 14 -16.61 -9.04 24.30
C ILE A 14 -17.87 -8.93 23.43
N ALA A 15 -19.02 -9.30 23.98
CA ALA A 15 -20.33 -9.20 23.32
C ALA A 15 -20.75 -7.74 23.01
N THR A 16 -20.18 -6.75 23.72
CA THR A 16 -20.44 -5.31 23.48
C THR A 16 -19.49 -4.71 22.45
N LEU A 17 -18.48 -5.47 22.04
CA LEU A 17 -17.53 -5.03 21.00
C LEU A 17 -18.07 -5.31 19.61
N ARG A 18 -17.80 -4.41 18.69
CA ARG A 18 -18.11 -4.52 17.27
C ARG A 18 -16.82 -4.45 16.43
N HIS A 19 -16.84 -5.15 15.31
CA HIS A 19 -15.77 -5.03 14.32
C HIS A 19 -15.57 -3.60 13.87
N SER A 20 -14.34 -3.25 13.55
CA SER A 20 -14.03 -1.97 12.96
C SER A 20 -14.74 -1.81 11.62
N LEU A 21 -15.52 -0.75 11.49
CA LEU A 21 -16.12 -0.32 10.21
C LEU A 21 -15.09 0.40 9.32
N VAL A 22 -13.98 0.81 9.92
CA VAL A 22 -12.95 1.65 9.29
C VAL A 22 -11.61 0.93 9.08
N SER A 23 -11.53 -0.37 9.46
CA SER A 23 -10.27 -1.11 9.32
C SER A 23 -9.90 -1.34 7.85
N PRO A 24 -8.72 -0.91 7.40
CA PRO A 24 -8.27 -1.10 6.02
C PRO A 24 -7.98 -2.57 5.67
N ARG A 25 -7.88 -3.45 6.68
CA ARG A 25 -7.46 -4.84 6.48
C ARG A 25 -8.64 -5.77 6.20
N ALA A 26 -8.84 -6.12 4.92
CA ALA A 26 -9.89 -7.05 4.49
C ALA A 26 -9.55 -8.53 4.73
N LYS A 27 -8.26 -8.92 4.76
CA LYS A 27 -7.82 -10.32 4.85
C LYS A 27 -6.94 -10.59 6.06
N PHE A 28 -7.29 -11.61 6.85
CA PHE A 28 -6.52 -12.08 8.01
C PHE A 28 -6.08 -13.53 7.78
N ASN A 29 -4.83 -13.83 8.05
CA ASN A 29 -4.31 -15.20 7.99
C ASN A 29 -4.84 -16.01 9.17
N ALA A 30 -5.67 -17.03 8.90
CA ALA A 30 -6.33 -17.85 9.90
C ALA A 30 -5.33 -18.54 10.85
N ALA A 31 -4.24 -19.13 10.30
CA ALA A 31 -3.23 -19.80 11.11
C ALA A 31 -2.48 -18.85 12.07
N LYS A 32 -2.28 -17.58 11.64
CA LYS A 32 -1.69 -16.55 12.52
C LYS A 32 -2.68 -16.10 13.60
N LEU A 33 -3.98 -16.06 13.31
CA LEU A 33 -5.02 -15.74 14.30
C LEU A 33 -5.16 -16.86 15.34
N GLU A 34 -5.18 -18.12 14.93
CA GLU A 34 -5.22 -19.26 15.84
C GLU A 34 -4.04 -19.30 16.80
N ARG A 35 -2.81 -19.08 16.29
CA ARG A 35 -1.62 -18.97 17.16
C ARG A 35 -1.77 -17.85 18.18
N LEU A 36 -2.29 -16.70 17.78
CA LEU A 36 -2.55 -15.59 18.70
C LEU A 36 -3.63 -15.97 19.71
N ALA A 37 -4.70 -16.65 19.29
CA ALA A 37 -5.77 -17.12 20.20
C ALA A 37 -5.24 -18.08 21.27
N ILE A 38 -4.34 -19.00 20.90
CA ILE A 38 -3.66 -19.88 21.87
C ILE A 38 -2.88 -19.05 22.90
N SER A 39 -2.10 -18.06 22.43
CA SER A 39 -1.36 -17.17 23.32
C SER A 39 -2.29 -16.41 24.27
N LEU A 40 -3.40 -15.85 23.75
CA LEU A 40 -4.37 -15.11 24.56
C LEU A 40 -5.05 -15.98 25.63
N ARG A 41 -5.27 -17.27 25.39
CA ARG A 41 -5.77 -18.20 26.42
C ARG A 41 -4.76 -18.36 27.55
N HIS A 42 -3.47 -18.47 27.25
CA HIS A 42 -2.42 -18.62 28.26
C HIS A 42 -2.22 -17.35 29.09
N THR A 43 -2.38 -16.17 28.49
CA THR A 43 -2.22 -14.88 29.16
C THR A 43 -3.53 -14.35 29.75
N ASN A 44 -4.65 -15.06 29.58
CA ASN A 44 -6.00 -14.63 29.97
C ASN A 44 -6.37 -13.25 29.41
N GLY A 45 -5.95 -12.98 28.17
CA GLY A 45 -6.24 -11.74 27.43
C GLY A 45 -5.00 -11.10 26.81
N PRO A 46 -5.20 -10.06 25.99
CA PRO A 46 -4.11 -9.31 25.39
C PRO A 46 -3.40 -8.45 26.44
N LEU A 47 -2.06 -8.39 26.34
CA LEU A 47 -1.22 -7.52 27.22
C LEU A 47 -1.46 -6.04 26.96
N GLU A 48 -1.74 -5.68 25.70
CA GLU A 48 -2.07 -4.32 25.30
C GLU A 48 -3.58 -4.17 25.11
N PRO A 49 -4.23 -3.11 25.63
CA PRO A 49 -5.64 -2.87 25.43
C PRO A 49 -5.97 -2.61 23.95
N LEU A 50 -7.23 -2.86 23.57
CA LEU A 50 -7.75 -2.41 22.29
C LEU A 50 -8.14 -0.94 22.39
N THR A 51 -7.93 -0.16 21.35
CA THR A 51 -8.52 1.18 21.27
C THR A 51 -9.91 1.07 20.66
N VAL A 52 -10.90 1.58 21.40
CA VAL A 52 -12.30 1.55 20.99
C VAL A 52 -12.93 2.94 21.08
N ARG A 53 -14.00 3.15 20.33
CA ARG A 53 -14.89 4.31 20.50
C ARG A 53 -16.31 3.86 20.83
N THR A 54 -17.08 4.72 21.47
CA THR A 54 -18.45 4.42 21.85
C THR A 54 -19.44 4.81 20.76
N HIS A 55 -20.42 3.93 20.54
CA HIS A 55 -21.64 4.20 19.79
C HIS A 55 -22.86 3.84 20.62
N LEU A 56 -23.99 4.52 20.33
CA LEU A 56 -25.29 4.13 20.86
C LEU A 56 -26.03 3.31 19.81
N GLU A 57 -26.28 2.05 20.09
CA GLU A 57 -27.04 1.14 19.25
C GLU A 57 -28.29 0.68 20.00
N SER A 58 -29.46 1.06 19.53
CA SER A 58 -30.75 0.72 20.18
C SER A 58 -30.83 1.08 21.66
N GLY A 59 -30.20 2.19 22.09
CA GLY A 59 -30.16 2.65 23.47
C GLY A 59 -29.10 1.97 24.37
N ALA A 60 -28.36 1.01 23.84
CA ALA A 60 -27.23 0.37 24.54
C ALA A 60 -25.90 0.95 24.07
N THR A 61 -24.93 1.07 24.99
CA THR A 61 -23.56 1.45 24.62
C THR A 61 -22.85 0.26 24.00
N VAL A 62 -22.41 0.39 22.77
CA VAL A 62 -21.52 -0.56 22.08
C VAL A 62 -20.19 0.10 21.79
N TYR A 63 -19.15 -0.72 21.70
CA TYR A 63 -17.78 -0.27 21.48
C TYR A 63 -17.29 -0.74 20.11
N GLU A 64 -17.00 0.18 19.21
CA GLU A 64 -16.37 -0.12 17.93
C GLU A 64 -14.85 -0.19 18.11
N VAL A 65 -14.25 -1.29 17.66
CA VAL A 65 -12.79 -1.45 17.67
C VAL A 65 -12.18 -0.55 16.61
N VAL A 66 -11.33 0.39 17.02
CA VAL A 66 -10.57 1.28 16.14
C VAL A 66 -9.20 0.70 15.86
N CYS A 67 -8.45 0.31 16.91
CA CYS A 67 -7.16 -0.37 16.79
C CYS A 67 -7.16 -1.69 17.54
N GLY A 68 -6.45 -2.71 17.02
CA GLY A 68 -6.36 -4.03 17.65
C GLY A 68 -7.33 -5.07 17.10
N GLU A 69 -7.89 -4.93 15.90
CA GLU A 69 -8.83 -5.86 15.26
C GLU A 69 -8.33 -7.33 15.30
N ARG A 70 -7.02 -7.56 15.09
CA ARG A 70 -6.46 -8.92 15.20
C ARG A 70 -6.58 -9.51 16.60
N ARG A 71 -6.36 -8.68 17.64
CA ARG A 71 -6.49 -9.09 19.04
C ARG A 71 -7.94 -9.41 19.36
N TYR A 72 -8.88 -8.60 18.89
CA TYR A 72 -10.31 -8.83 19.02
C TYR A 72 -10.74 -10.17 18.38
N ARG A 73 -10.37 -10.41 17.11
CA ARG A 73 -10.69 -11.67 16.42
C ARG A 73 -10.07 -12.90 17.09
N ALA A 74 -8.82 -12.79 17.50
CA ALA A 74 -8.15 -13.87 18.23
C ALA A 74 -8.80 -14.14 19.59
N ALA A 75 -9.28 -13.11 20.28
CA ALA A 75 -10.01 -13.25 21.54
C ALA A 75 -11.37 -13.95 21.36
N LEU A 76 -12.09 -13.68 20.27
CA LEU A 76 -13.30 -14.43 19.90
C LEU A 76 -12.99 -15.92 19.68
N ILE A 77 -11.93 -16.25 18.95
CA ILE A 77 -11.48 -17.64 18.73
C ILE A 77 -11.02 -18.27 20.06
N ALA A 78 -10.40 -17.50 20.93
CA ALA A 78 -9.95 -17.96 22.25
C ALA A 78 -11.12 -18.22 23.22
N GLY A 79 -12.32 -17.69 22.95
CA GLY A 79 -13.48 -17.81 23.84
C GLY A 79 -13.38 -16.92 25.08
N LEU A 80 -12.69 -15.78 25.00
CA LEU A 80 -12.59 -14.83 26.11
C LEU A 80 -13.92 -14.09 26.29
N GLU A 81 -14.30 -13.83 27.52
CA GLU A 81 -15.56 -13.15 27.88
C GLU A 81 -15.40 -11.63 27.98
N VAL A 82 -14.21 -11.16 28.41
CA VAL A 82 -13.90 -9.75 28.61
C VAL A 82 -12.57 -9.38 27.98
N LEU A 83 -12.44 -8.12 27.55
CA LEU A 83 -11.19 -7.59 27.00
C LEU A 83 -10.83 -6.23 27.61
N PRO A 84 -9.53 -5.96 27.81
CA PRO A 84 -9.07 -4.64 28.19
C PRO A 84 -9.20 -3.69 26.98
N VAL A 85 -9.85 -2.56 27.18
CA VAL A 85 -10.03 -1.53 26.18
C VAL A 85 -9.68 -0.15 26.70
N GLU A 86 -9.15 0.69 25.82
CA GLU A 86 -9.00 2.13 25.99
C GLU A 86 -10.12 2.82 25.20
N VAL A 87 -11.05 3.46 25.89
CA VAL A 87 -12.17 4.16 25.24
C VAL A 87 -11.74 5.57 24.87
N ARG A 88 -11.82 5.90 23.59
CA ARG A 88 -11.55 7.25 23.07
C ARG A 88 -12.78 7.85 22.43
N GLN A 89 -12.99 9.13 22.66
CA GLN A 89 -14.02 9.90 21.96
C GLN A 89 -13.45 10.34 20.62
N LEU A 90 -13.84 9.66 19.54
CA LEU A 90 -13.32 9.86 18.20
C LEU A 90 -14.46 10.07 17.22
N THR A 91 -14.35 11.08 16.36
CA THR A 91 -15.18 11.19 15.16
C THR A 91 -14.84 10.06 14.17
N ASP A 92 -15.68 9.84 13.17
CA ASP A 92 -15.43 8.84 12.11
C ASP A 92 -14.09 9.11 11.40
N SER A 93 -13.81 10.36 11.12
CA SER A 93 -12.57 10.80 10.49
C SER A 93 -11.35 10.50 11.38
N GLN A 94 -11.41 10.84 12.65
CA GLN A 94 -10.32 10.58 13.61
C GLN A 94 -10.10 9.06 13.82
N ALA A 95 -11.17 8.28 13.90
CA ALA A 95 -11.09 6.83 14.04
C ALA A 95 -10.43 6.19 12.81
N LYS A 96 -10.84 6.61 11.61
CA LYS A 96 -10.26 6.11 10.36
C LYS A 96 -8.78 6.46 10.25
N ARG A 97 -8.42 7.71 10.53
CA ARG A 97 -7.02 8.15 10.53
C ARG A 97 -6.17 7.34 11.51
N LEU A 98 -6.65 7.17 12.75
CA LEU A 98 -5.94 6.40 13.77
C LEU A 98 -5.75 4.92 13.37
N ALA A 99 -6.77 4.29 12.77
CA ALA A 99 -6.68 2.91 12.29
C ALA A 99 -5.66 2.75 11.14
N LEU A 100 -5.53 3.75 10.26
CA LEU A 100 -4.55 3.76 9.18
C LEU A 100 -3.13 3.91 9.72
N ILE A 101 -2.91 4.83 10.67
CA ILE A 101 -1.61 5.02 11.34
C ILE A 101 -1.22 3.76 12.13
N ASP A 102 -2.11 3.18 12.96
CA ASP A 102 -1.87 1.91 13.68
C ASP A 102 -1.44 0.79 12.70
N THR A 103 -1.98 0.81 11.49
CA THR A 103 -1.58 -0.16 10.47
C THR A 103 -0.15 0.07 10.01
N LEU A 104 0.28 1.33 9.82
CA LEU A 104 1.63 1.69 9.36
C LEU A 104 2.71 1.48 10.43
N GLU A 105 2.37 1.64 11.71
CA GLU A 105 3.30 1.46 12.84
C GLU A 105 3.64 -0.02 13.14
N ARG A 106 3.04 -0.97 12.44
CA ARG A 106 3.30 -2.41 12.68
C ARG A 106 4.66 -2.83 12.16
N GLU A 107 5.47 -3.46 12.99
CA GLU A 107 6.82 -3.93 12.68
C GLU A 107 6.94 -4.93 11.51
N ARG A 108 5.84 -5.49 11.00
CA ARG A 108 5.85 -6.60 10.02
C ARG A 108 4.83 -6.41 8.89
N LEU A 109 4.73 -5.21 8.35
CA LEU A 109 4.04 -5.02 7.08
C LEU A 109 4.90 -5.57 5.94
N SER A 110 4.30 -6.29 5.01
CA SER A 110 4.94 -6.54 3.72
C SER A 110 5.12 -5.21 2.98
N ALA A 111 6.06 -5.17 2.04
CA ALA A 111 6.29 -3.96 1.24
C ALA A 111 5.01 -3.49 0.52
N LEU A 112 4.16 -4.43 0.10
CA LEU A 112 2.90 -4.12 -0.56
C LEU A 112 1.86 -3.56 0.42
N GLU A 113 1.66 -4.22 1.59
CA GLU A 113 0.75 -3.72 2.63
C GLU A 113 1.12 -2.32 3.10
N HIS A 114 2.43 -2.02 3.20
CA HIS A 114 2.89 -0.68 3.55
C HIS A 114 2.51 0.35 2.49
N VAL A 115 2.71 0.04 1.21
CA VAL A 115 2.35 0.95 0.10
C VAL A 115 0.85 1.17 0.03
N GLU A 116 0.06 0.10 0.16
CA GLU A 116 -1.41 0.18 0.19
C GLU A 116 -1.88 1.07 1.35
N ALA A 117 -1.35 0.88 2.57
CA ALA A 117 -1.72 1.66 3.74
C ALA A 117 -1.32 3.16 3.64
N VAL A 118 -0.13 3.47 3.09
CA VAL A 118 0.28 4.86 2.84
C VAL A 118 -0.64 5.52 1.80
N LEU A 119 -0.95 4.80 0.71
CA LEU A 119 -1.85 5.32 -0.32
C LEU A 119 -3.26 5.57 0.24
N ASP A 120 -3.80 4.64 1.03
CA ASP A 120 -5.11 4.79 1.69
C ASP A 120 -5.13 5.99 2.63
N LEU A 121 -4.05 6.22 3.38
CA LEU A 121 -3.92 7.40 4.26
C LEU A 121 -3.89 8.70 3.44
N LEU A 122 -3.12 8.75 2.35
CA LEU A 122 -3.08 9.93 1.46
C LEU A 122 -4.43 10.18 0.78
N CYS A 123 -5.10 9.12 0.29
CA CYS A 123 -6.45 9.24 -0.27
C CYS A 123 -7.43 9.81 0.75
N PHE A 124 -7.34 9.36 2.00
CA PHE A 124 -8.19 9.83 3.07
C PHE A 124 -7.93 11.29 3.45
N GLU A 125 -6.67 11.68 3.66
CA GLU A 125 -6.29 13.03 4.07
C GLU A 125 -6.56 14.08 2.96
N LEU A 126 -6.34 13.71 1.70
CA LEU A 126 -6.53 14.60 0.56
C LEU A 126 -7.96 14.58 0.01
N HIS A 127 -8.82 13.67 0.48
CA HIS A 127 -10.16 13.42 -0.10
C HIS A 127 -10.11 13.15 -1.61
N LEU A 128 -9.09 12.39 -2.06
CA LEU A 128 -8.86 12.03 -3.45
C LEU A 128 -8.86 10.51 -3.60
N ASP A 129 -9.11 10.05 -4.84
CA ASP A 129 -8.82 8.68 -5.23
C ASP A 129 -7.31 8.45 -5.47
N ALA A 130 -6.91 7.21 -5.69
CA ALA A 130 -5.51 6.84 -5.92
C ALA A 130 -4.89 7.60 -7.11
N ASP A 131 -5.64 7.76 -8.21
CA ASP A 131 -5.20 8.50 -9.39
C ASP A 131 -5.03 9.99 -9.08
N GLY A 132 -5.91 10.57 -8.23
CA GLY A 132 -5.80 11.93 -7.75
C GLY A 132 -4.52 12.16 -6.95
N VAL A 133 -4.24 11.28 -5.99
CA VAL A 133 -3.01 11.30 -5.20
C VAL A 133 -1.79 11.20 -6.11
N GLN A 134 -1.79 10.26 -7.07
CA GLN A 134 -0.68 10.09 -8.01
C GLN A 134 -0.46 11.35 -8.86
N ARG A 135 -1.54 12.01 -9.32
CA ARG A 135 -1.45 13.28 -10.06
C ARG A 135 -0.79 14.38 -9.23
N VAL A 136 -1.14 14.52 -7.94
CA VAL A 136 -0.53 15.50 -7.03
C VAL A 136 0.95 15.20 -6.84
N LEU A 137 1.31 13.95 -6.52
CA LEU A 137 2.70 13.52 -6.35
C LEU A 137 3.55 13.76 -7.62
N ASN A 138 2.99 13.50 -8.80
CA ASN A 138 3.66 13.77 -10.08
C ASN A 138 3.90 15.28 -10.30
N LYS A 139 2.94 16.15 -9.93
CA LYS A 139 3.12 17.61 -9.99
C LYS A 139 4.22 18.08 -9.05
N MET A 140 4.24 17.57 -7.80
CA MET A 140 5.32 17.83 -6.85
C MET A 140 6.68 17.42 -7.42
N HIS A 141 6.75 16.23 -8.01
CA HIS A 141 7.99 15.72 -8.61
C HIS A 141 8.46 16.59 -9.77
N ALA A 142 7.57 16.97 -10.68
CA ALA A 142 7.88 17.84 -11.81
C ALA A 142 8.36 19.23 -11.35
N CYS A 143 7.69 19.85 -10.38
CA CYS A 143 8.09 21.12 -9.80
C CYS A 143 9.50 21.02 -9.18
N GLN A 144 9.74 19.99 -8.39
CA GLN A 144 11.04 19.80 -7.74
C GLN A 144 12.16 19.47 -8.74
N GLN A 145 11.87 18.81 -9.86
CA GLN A 145 12.85 18.62 -10.94
C GLN A 145 13.18 19.93 -11.64
N LYS A 146 12.18 20.76 -11.92
CA LYS A 146 12.32 22.04 -12.62
C LYS A 146 13.02 23.11 -11.74
N HIS A 147 12.56 23.28 -10.51
CA HIS A 147 12.96 24.39 -9.62
C HIS A 147 13.91 23.98 -8.50
N LYS A 148 14.22 22.69 -8.32
CA LYS A 148 14.96 22.12 -7.19
C LYS A 148 14.27 22.34 -5.81
N SER A 149 13.03 22.82 -5.83
CA SER A 149 12.23 23.20 -4.65
C SER A 149 10.74 22.99 -4.95
N LEU A 150 9.93 22.92 -3.89
CA LEU A 150 8.46 22.96 -3.94
C LEU A 150 7.92 24.38 -3.70
N ALA A 151 8.78 25.37 -3.41
CA ALA A 151 8.37 26.74 -3.14
C ALA A 151 7.37 27.31 -4.17
N PRO A 152 7.52 27.13 -5.51
CA PRO A 152 6.56 27.64 -6.47
C PRO A 152 5.15 27.08 -6.34
N ILE A 153 4.99 25.89 -5.77
CA ILE A 153 3.67 25.34 -5.45
C ILE A 153 3.17 25.92 -4.13
N LEU A 154 4.04 25.94 -3.10
CA LEU A 154 3.68 26.37 -1.75
C LEU A 154 3.34 27.88 -1.67
N ASP A 155 4.00 28.73 -2.47
CA ASP A 155 3.67 30.15 -2.60
C ASP A 155 2.49 30.44 -3.55
N GLY A 156 1.93 29.39 -4.17
CA GLY A 156 0.79 29.48 -5.06
C GLY A 156 1.07 30.08 -6.44
N SER A 157 2.34 30.37 -6.78
CA SER A 157 2.72 31.04 -8.03
C SER A 157 2.53 30.17 -9.27
N GLU A 158 2.72 28.84 -9.18
CA GLU A 158 2.55 27.91 -10.30
C GLU A 158 1.28 27.07 -10.29
N ALA A 159 0.58 26.94 -9.17
CA ALA A 159 -0.45 25.91 -9.06
C ALA A 159 -1.71 26.26 -8.25
N GLY A 160 -1.77 27.41 -7.63
CA GLY A 160 -2.91 27.84 -6.82
C GLY A 160 -2.98 27.23 -5.41
N ALA A 161 -3.79 27.85 -4.55
CA ALA A 161 -3.87 27.55 -3.12
C ALA A 161 -4.26 26.08 -2.80
N ALA A 162 -5.18 25.50 -3.59
CA ALA A 162 -5.63 24.12 -3.37
C ALA A 162 -4.50 23.08 -3.52
N LEU A 163 -3.61 23.26 -4.47
CA LEU A 163 -2.46 22.35 -4.62
C LEU A 163 -1.42 22.60 -3.51
N ALA A 164 -1.24 23.83 -3.06
CA ALA A 164 -0.36 24.15 -1.94
C ALA A 164 -0.80 23.40 -0.67
N GLU A 165 -2.09 23.44 -0.32
CA GLU A 165 -2.68 22.72 0.80
C GLU A 165 -2.46 21.21 0.69
N GLN A 166 -2.68 20.64 -0.50
CA GLN A 166 -2.44 19.22 -0.75
C GLN A 166 -0.97 18.84 -0.54
N VAL A 167 -0.03 19.67 -0.98
CA VAL A 167 1.41 19.47 -0.81
C VAL A 167 1.81 19.52 0.65
N GLU A 168 1.31 20.50 1.42
CA GLU A 168 1.55 20.59 2.87
C GLU A 168 1.00 19.37 3.61
N THR A 169 -0.20 18.92 3.25
CA THR A 169 -0.81 17.69 3.82
C THR A 169 0.07 16.47 3.55
N ILE A 170 0.54 16.28 2.30
CA ILE A 170 1.44 15.18 1.96
C ILE A 170 2.74 15.25 2.76
N GLN A 171 3.35 16.42 2.90
CA GLN A 171 4.57 16.58 3.68
C GLN A 171 4.33 16.22 5.14
N THR A 172 3.24 16.73 5.74
CA THR A 172 2.86 16.42 7.12
C THR A 172 2.66 14.92 7.35
N VAL A 173 1.99 14.23 6.42
CA VAL A 173 1.81 12.76 6.50
C VAL A 173 3.17 12.05 6.49
N PHE A 174 4.08 12.40 5.59
CA PHE A 174 5.39 11.75 5.53
C PHE A 174 6.31 12.12 6.70
N ASP A 175 6.17 13.29 7.29
CA ASP A 175 6.87 13.67 8.52
C ASP A 175 6.39 12.84 9.72
N GLU A 176 5.09 12.47 9.75
CA GLU A 176 4.50 11.65 10.81
C GLU A 176 4.85 10.16 10.66
N ILE A 177 4.69 9.58 9.45
CA ILE A 177 4.91 8.14 9.23
C ILE A 177 6.36 7.77 8.93
N GLY A 178 7.21 8.76 8.69
CA GLY A 178 8.59 8.57 8.24
C GLY A 178 8.73 8.33 6.74
N GLY A 179 9.94 8.46 6.24
CA GLY A 179 10.24 8.31 4.83
C GLY A 179 10.08 9.62 4.04
N THR A 180 9.95 9.50 2.73
CA THR A 180 9.78 10.67 1.84
C THR A 180 8.76 10.38 0.74
N TRP A 181 7.92 11.36 0.43
CA TRP A 181 6.95 11.28 -0.66
C TRP A 181 7.60 10.93 -2.01
N ARG A 182 8.85 11.39 -2.22
CA ARG A 182 9.60 11.09 -3.45
C ARG A 182 9.94 9.60 -3.55
N ASN A 183 10.46 9.00 -2.47
CA ASN A 183 10.76 7.57 -2.44
C ASN A 183 9.47 6.75 -2.60
N PHE A 184 8.37 7.21 -1.99
CA PHE A 184 7.06 6.60 -2.18
C PHE A 184 6.63 6.62 -3.65
N LEU A 185 6.65 7.78 -4.30
CA LEU A 185 6.28 7.94 -5.71
C LEU A 185 7.15 7.09 -6.65
N THR A 186 8.48 7.12 -6.46
CA THR A 186 9.41 6.54 -7.45
C THR A 186 9.67 5.05 -7.25
N ASN A 187 9.61 4.57 -6.00
CA ASN A 187 10.03 3.22 -5.65
C ASN A 187 8.93 2.37 -4.99
N ALA A 188 7.94 2.98 -4.35
CA ALA A 188 6.91 2.24 -3.65
C ALA A 188 5.63 2.12 -4.49
N LEU A 189 5.07 3.23 -4.92
CA LEU A 189 3.81 3.28 -5.69
C LEU A 189 3.80 2.38 -6.94
N PRO A 190 4.91 2.25 -7.72
CA PRO A 190 4.95 1.33 -8.87
C PRO A 190 4.76 -0.15 -8.52
N LEU A 191 4.83 -0.54 -7.24
CA LEU A 191 4.50 -1.91 -6.83
C LEU A 191 3.03 -2.25 -7.08
N LEU A 192 2.14 -1.27 -6.96
CA LEU A 192 0.70 -1.47 -7.18
C LEU A 192 0.34 -1.68 -8.66
N GLU A 193 1.25 -1.31 -9.57
CA GLU A 193 1.08 -1.52 -11.02
C GLU A 193 1.56 -2.92 -11.47
N LEU A 194 2.04 -3.77 -10.56
CA LEU A 194 2.52 -5.10 -10.88
C LEU A 194 1.36 -6.03 -11.28
N PRO A 195 1.62 -7.05 -12.13
CA PRO A 195 0.63 -8.08 -12.46
C PRO A 195 0.04 -8.75 -11.21
N GLU A 196 -1.25 -9.10 -11.26
CA GLU A 196 -1.99 -9.61 -10.09
C GLU A 196 -1.39 -10.89 -9.51
N ASP A 197 -0.85 -11.78 -10.36
CA ASP A 197 -0.14 -12.99 -9.91
C ASP A 197 1.07 -12.68 -9.02
N ILE A 198 1.78 -11.57 -9.28
CA ILE A 198 2.88 -11.10 -8.44
C ILE A 198 2.36 -10.46 -7.16
N LEU A 199 1.29 -9.65 -7.25
CA LEU A 199 0.67 -9.02 -6.10
C LEU A 199 0.12 -10.07 -5.12
N GLU A 200 -0.54 -11.12 -5.65
CA GLU A 200 -0.98 -12.27 -4.84
C GLU A 200 0.20 -13.00 -4.18
N GLY A 201 1.29 -13.18 -4.92
CA GLY A 201 2.51 -13.77 -4.38
C GLY A 201 3.13 -12.95 -3.23
N LEU A 202 3.07 -11.62 -3.32
CA LEU A 202 3.51 -10.71 -2.24
C LEU A 202 2.56 -10.77 -1.03
N ARG A 203 1.24 -10.75 -1.25
CA ARG A 203 0.23 -10.86 -0.17
C ARG A 203 0.27 -12.22 0.53
N GLY A 204 0.53 -13.28 -0.23
CA GLY A 204 0.65 -14.65 0.27
C GLY A 204 1.98 -14.97 0.96
N GLU A 205 2.91 -14.01 1.07
CA GLU A 205 4.28 -14.22 1.59
C GLU A 205 5.09 -15.28 0.80
N LEU A 206 4.65 -15.62 -0.43
CA LEU A 206 5.38 -16.53 -1.32
C LEU A 206 6.61 -15.86 -1.93
N LEU A 207 6.55 -14.53 -2.14
CA LEU A 207 7.67 -13.73 -2.62
C LEU A 207 8.40 -13.06 -1.46
N PRO A 208 9.72 -13.33 -1.30
CA PRO A 208 10.46 -12.91 -0.12
C PRO A 208 10.77 -11.40 -0.09
N SER A 209 10.68 -10.70 -1.23
CA SER A 209 11.04 -9.29 -1.29
C SER A 209 10.49 -8.57 -2.51
N LYS A 210 10.38 -7.23 -2.39
CA LYS A 210 10.08 -6.30 -3.49
C LYS A 210 11.01 -6.50 -4.70
N THR A 211 12.30 -6.73 -4.46
CA THR A 211 13.29 -6.92 -5.53
C THR A 211 12.96 -8.13 -6.38
N VAL A 212 12.56 -9.22 -5.74
CA VAL A 212 12.10 -10.45 -6.43
C VAL A 212 10.86 -10.19 -7.25
N ALA A 213 9.87 -9.48 -6.70
CA ALA A 213 8.65 -9.10 -7.42
C ALA A 213 8.93 -8.27 -8.67
N LEU A 214 9.79 -7.25 -8.56
CA LEU A 214 10.20 -6.42 -9.69
C LEU A 214 11.00 -7.19 -10.76
N GLN A 215 11.77 -8.19 -10.36
CA GLN A 215 12.45 -9.06 -11.31
C GLN A 215 11.46 -9.95 -12.08
N LEU A 216 10.50 -10.57 -11.38
CA LEU A 216 9.44 -11.37 -11.98
C LEU A 216 8.57 -10.57 -12.95
N ALA A 217 8.32 -9.31 -12.66
CA ALA A 217 7.56 -8.41 -13.54
C ALA A 217 8.20 -8.19 -14.92
N ARG A 218 9.49 -8.56 -15.10
CA ARG A 218 10.16 -8.54 -16.39
C ARG A 218 9.76 -9.69 -17.33
N VAL A 219 9.10 -10.71 -16.78
CA VAL A 219 8.61 -11.86 -17.54
C VAL A 219 7.17 -11.56 -17.98
N ASP A 220 6.95 -11.36 -19.26
CA ASP A 220 5.64 -10.98 -19.82
C ASP A 220 4.61 -12.12 -19.73
N CYS A 221 5.04 -13.37 -19.86
CA CYS A 221 4.15 -14.54 -19.87
C CYS A 221 3.71 -14.93 -18.45
N ALA A 222 2.39 -14.81 -18.17
CA ALA A 222 1.83 -15.14 -16.86
C ALA A 222 2.08 -16.59 -16.45
N GLN A 223 1.99 -17.56 -17.38
CA GLN A 223 2.24 -18.98 -17.09
C GLN A 223 3.69 -19.23 -16.67
N GLN A 224 4.65 -18.54 -17.30
CA GLN A 224 6.06 -18.64 -16.93
C GLN A 224 6.32 -17.98 -15.57
N ARG A 225 5.69 -16.86 -15.28
CA ARG A 225 5.76 -16.23 -13.94
C ARG A 225 5.20 -17.12 -12.85
N SER A 226 4.01 -17.69 -13.05
CA SER A 226 3.41 -18.60 -12.06
C SER A 226 4.31 -19.79 -11.75
N ARG A 227 4.91 -20.42 -12.78
CA ARG A 227 5.89 -21.51 -12.58
C ARG A 227 7.13 -21.06 -11.78
N LEU A 228 7.63 -19.85 -12.02
CA LEU A 228 8.76 -19.30 -11.26
C LEU A 228 8.37 -19.03 -9.81
N ILE A 229 7.15 -18.50 -9.56
CA ILE A 229 6.62 -18.24 -8.21
C ILE A 229 6.48 -19.56 -7.44
N GLU A 230 5.91 -20.61 -8.05
CA GLU A 230 5.78 -21.92 -7.43
C GLU A 230 7.16 -22.52 -7.07
N ARG A 231 8.12 -22.43 -7.98
CA ARG A 231 9.48 -22.93 -7.74
C ARG A 231 10.19 -22.14 -6.66
N LEU A 232 10.01 -20.83 -6.57
CA LEU A 232 10.53 -20.00 -5.48
C LEU A 232 9.95 -20.40 -4.12
N GLY A 233 8.69 -20.84 -4.08
CA GLY A 233 8.06 -21.37 -2.86
C GLY A 233 8.62 -22.74 -2.42
N GLN A 234 9.06 -23.55 -3.37
CA GLN A 234 9.59 -24.90 -3.11
C GLN A 234 11.12 -24.91 -2.89
N GLU A 235 11.84 -24.11 -3.65
CA GLU A 235 13.30 -24.02 -3.67
C GLU A 235 13.73 -22.64 -3.13
N ARG A 236 14.66 -22.61 -2.16
CA ARG A 236 15.22 -21.35 -1.65
C ARG A 236 16.24 -20.75 -2.63
N TRP A 237 15.76 -20.14 -3.70
CA TRP A 237 16.64 -19.49 -4.66
C TRP A 237 17.26 -18.20 -4.11
N SER A 238 18.52 -17.99 -4.46
CA SER A 238 19.13 -16.68 -4.29
C SER A 238 18.57 -15.70 -5.33
N THR A 239 18.63 -14.39 -5.03
CA THR A 239 18.25 -13.35 -5.98
C THR A 239 19.01 -13.45 -7.31
N ARG A 240 20.27 -13.90 -7.25
CA ARG A 240 21.11 -14.13 -8.43
C ARG A 240 20.61 -15.30 -9.27
N THR A 241 20.31 -16.43 -8.65
CA THR A 241 19.73 -17.61 -9.33
C THR A 241 18.44 -17.28 -10.05
N LEU A 242 17.54 -16.53 -9.39
CA LEU A 242 16.32 -16.05 -10.01
C LEU A 242 16.61 -15.16 -11.22
N GLN A 243 17.53 -14.22 -11.08
CA GLN A 243 17.94 -13.31 -12.17
C GLN A 243 18.44 -14.09 -13.38
N ASP A 244 19.26 -15.13 -13.18
CA ASP A 244 19.79 -15.97 -14.24
C ASP A 244 18.69 -16.78 -14.94
N GLN A 245 17.71 -17.32 -14.19
CA GLN A 245 16.53 -17.99 -14.74
C GLN A 245 15.67 -17.04 -15.57
N ILE A 246 15.40 -15.84 -15.06
CA ILE A 246 14.64 -14.82 -15.78
C ILE A 246 15.37 -14.40 -17.07
N ASN A 247 16.67 -14.16 -17.01
CA ASN A 247 17.46 -13.79 -18.19
C ASN A 247 17.44 -14.89 -19.25
N THR A 248 17.51 -16.15 -18.84
CA THR A 248 17.40 -17.31 -19.72
C THR A 248 16.03 -17.35 -20.42
N LEU A 249 14.94 -17.14 -19.67
CA LEU A 249 13.58 -17.11 -20.20
C LEU A 249 13.37 -15.94 -21.16
N ILE A 250 13.84 -14.74 -20.81
CA ILE A 250 13.74 -13.54 -21.65
C ILE A 250 14.59 -13.71 -22.92
N GLY A 251 15.76 -14.36 -22.83
CA GLY A 251 16.60 -14.66 -23.98
C GLY A 251 16.02 -15.71 -24.94
N GLN A 252 15.09 -16.54 -24.46
CA GLN A 252 14.35 -17.54 -25.25
C GLN A 252 13.02 -17.02 -25.80
N THR A 253 12.61 -15.78 -25.45
CA THR A 253 11.36 -15.20 -25.93
C THR A 253 11.49 -14.80 -27.40
N ASP A 254 10.46 -15.16 -28.17
CA ASP A 254 10.28 -14.81 -29.58
C ASP A 254 10.52 -13.28 -29.81
N PRO A 255 11.22 -12.88 -30.89
CA PRO A 255 11.41 -11.48 -31.26
C PRO A 255 10.15 -10.62 -31.22
N ALA A 256 8.98 -11.19 -31.55
CA ALA A 256 7.68 -10.52 -31.50
C ALA A 256 7.29 -10.12 -30.06
N THR A 257 7.54 -10.97 -29.07
CA THR A 257 7.24 -10.68 -27.65
C THR A 257 8.16 -9.60 -27.09
N THR A 258 9.42 -9.60 -27.52
CA THR A 258 10.42 -8.58 -27.16
C THR A 258 10.01 -7.22 -27.75
N LEU A 259 9.47 -7.19 -28.96
CA LEU A 259 8.95 -6.00 -29.62
C LEU A 259 7.73 -5.44 -28.88
N ALA A 260 6.74 -6.29 -28.57
CA ALA A 260 5.54 -5.89 -27.84
C ALA A 260 5.87 -5.27 -26.47
N ARG A 261 6.90 -5.78 -25.77
CA ARG A 261 7.40 -5.19 -24.52
C ARG A 261 7.98 -3.79 -24.75
N ARG A 262 8.85 -3.62 -25.76
CA ARG A 262 9.44 -2.32 -26.10
C ARG A 262 8.37 -1.29 -26.46
N LEU A 263 7.34 -1.70 -27.20
CA LEU A 263 6.21 -0.83 -27.55
C LEU A 263 5.41 -0.39 -26.34
N ARG A 264 5.13 -1.31 -25.39
CA ARG A 264 4.45 -0.95 -24.13
C ARG A 264 5.28 0.00 -23.27
N GLU A 265 6.59 -0.20 -23.17
CA GLU A 265 7.47 0.72 -22.43
C GLU A 265 7.51 2.12 -23.06
N LEU A 266 7.51 2.19 -24.38
CA LEU A 266 7.47 3.45 -25.12
C LEU A 266 6.11 4.15 -24.96
N ALA A 267 5.00 3.42 -25.03
CA ALA A 267 3.67 3.95 -24.77
C ALA A 267 3.56 4.53 -23.35
N LYS A 268 4.01 3.81 -22.32
CA LYS A 268 4.06 4.31 -20.94
C LYS A 268 4.93 5.56 -20.78
N LYS A 269 6.04 5.67 -21.52
CA LYS A 269 6.88 6.90 -21.52
C LYS A 269 6.15 8.08 -22.15
N LEU A 270 5.43 7.87 -23.23
CA LEU A 270 4.63 8.90 -23.91
C LEU A 270 3.47 9.38 -23.05
N GLU A 271 2.76 8.47 -22.36
CA GLU A 271 1.70 8.81 -21.41
C GLU A 271 2.22 9.65 -20.23
N ARG A 272 3.42 9.36 -19.73
CA ARG A 272 4.06 10.11 -18.64
C ARG A 272 4.60 11.50 -19.05
N GLN A 273 4.83 11.75 -20.34
CA GLN A 273 5.39 13.01 -20.84
C GLN A 273 4.66 13.54 -22.10
N PRO A 274 3.34 13.78 -22.05
CA PRO A 274 2.56 14.14 -23.24
C PRO A 274 2.97 15.49 -23.88
N LYS A 275 3.67 16.37 -23.15
CA LYS A 275 4.09 17.71 -23.64
C LYS A 275 5.49 17.79 -24.24
N GLN A 276 6.32 16.74 -24.16
CA GLN A 276 7.68 16.72 -24.71
C GLN A 276 7.83 15.88 -25.99
N ALA A 277 6.81 15.13 -26.38
CA ALA A 277 6.80 14.44 -27.64
C ALA A 277 6.56 15.49 -28.76
N SER A 278 7.63 15.98 -29.40
CA SER A 278 7.47 16.70 -30.65
C SER A 278 6.82 15.76 -31.68
N ASN A 279 5.99 16.29 -32.57
CA ASN A 279 5.39 15.50 -33.67
C ASN A 279 6.43 14.67 -34.42
N SER A 280 7.66 15.20 -34.58
CA SER A 280 8.81 14.50 -35.17
C SER A 280 9.27 13.25 -34.43
N ALA A 281 9.15 13.19 -33.08
CA ALA A 281 9.49 11.99 -32.29
C ALA A 281 8.41 10.92 -32.42
N LEU A 282 7.16 11.32 -32.50
CA LEU A 282 6.01 10.46 -32.76
C LEU A 282 6.06 9.85 -34.17
N ASP A 283 6.33 10.67 -35.18
CA ASP A 283 6.45 10.23 -36.57
C ASP A 283 7.63 9.27 -36.77
N SER A 284 8.77 9.52 -36.11
CA SER A 284 9.92 8.60 -36.10
C SER A 284 9.59 7.26 -35.42
N LEU A 285 8.77 7.27 -34.38
CA LEU A 285 8.31 6.07 -33.66
C LEU A 285 7.32 5.26 -34.51
N ILE A 286 6.35 5.93 -35.13
CA ILE A 286 5.38 5.32 -36.05
C ILE A 286 6.14 4.68 -37.24
N TYR A 287 7.10 5.37 -37.85
CA TYR A 287 7.92 4.83 -38.91
C TYR A 287 8.72 3.58 -38.47
N GLN A 288 9.29 3.57 -37.26
CA GLN A 288 9.98 2.40 -36.71
C GLN A 288 9.04 1.24 -36.48
N ILE A 289 7.80 1.49 -36.00
CA ILE A 289 6.78 0.47 -35.81
C ILE A 289 6.33 -0.14 -37.14
N GLU A 290 6.04 0.69 -38.13
CA GLU A 290 5.65 0.24 -39.50
C GLU A 290 6.74 -0.60 -40.16
N ARG A 291 8.00 -0.21 -39.99
CA ARG A 291 9.15 -0.98 -40.50
C ARG A 291 9.34 -2.32 -39.83
N LEU A 292 8.92 -2.45 -38.56
CA LEU A 292 8.99 -3.70 -37.79
C LEU A 292 7.77 -4.61 -38.00
N LEU A 293 6.64 -4.06 -38.45
CA LEU A 293 5.43 -4.81 -38.79
C LEU A 293 5.42 -5.26 -40.26
N ALA A 294 6.32 -4.72 -41.12
CA ALA A 294 6.47 -5.07 -42.51
C ALA A 294 7.35 -6.33 -42.75
N PHE A 295 7.72 -7.05 -41.69
CA PHE A 295 8.33 -8.36 -41.69
C PHE A 295 7.42 -9.34 -40.93
#